data_1283e04349fa131c1813cb5dd906b7cf
#
_entry.id   1283e04349fa131c1813cb5dd906b7cf
#
_cell.length_a   1.000
_cell.length_b   1.000
_cell.length_c   1.000
_cell.angle_alpha   90.00
_cell.angle_beta   90.00
_cell.angle_gamma   90.00
#
_symmetry.space_group_name_H-M   'P 1'
#
loop_
_entity.id
_entity.type
_entity.pdbx_description
1 polymer ?
#
loop_
_entity_poly.entity_id
_entity_poly.type
_entity_poly.pdbx_seq_one_letter_code
_entity_poly.pdbx_strand_id
1 'polypeptide(L)'
;MLAEDSPVNREVAVGMLEQLGYQVEIAENGRQALLATEHAHFDLILMDCQMPEMDGLTATSEIRQRETGAGRSRLPIIALTANAMQGDRELCLSAGMDDYLTKPYTQMQLREIIQKWLSKRNALVPASVTHHQTTPDPEVATHVAQASSESATAADTGHTMDLKALDAIRALQRPNRPAVLASVLRKYLDNSRNSVDALRDTLRANDPVGLQAVAHRLKSSSAQLGAIALAVRCKELELMGASKNLVDADRTLAALLDEYANVCTVFRNEIAKEKQA
;
A
#
# COMPACT_ATOMS: atom_id res chain seq x y z
N MET A 1 -2.67 -5.50 12.19
CA MET A 1 -1.38 -4.79 12.06
C MET A 1 -1.21 -4.27 10.63
N LEU A 2 -0.53 -3.14 10.45
CA LEU A 2 -0.12 -2.57 9.17
C LEU A 2 1.40 -2.50 9.13
N ALA A 3 2.04 -3.21 8.19
CA ALA A 3 3.46 -3.14 7.89
C ALA A 3 3.65 -2.33 6.61
N GLU A 4 4.22 -1.13 6.73
CA GLU A 4 4.38 -0.14 5.64
C GLU A 4 5.55 0.80 6.00
N ASP A 5 6.55 0.92 5.13
CA ASP A 5 7.74 1.75 5.40
C ASP A 5 7.51 3.24 5.07
N SER A 6 6.67 3.53 4.09
CA SER A 6 6.37 4.92 3.71
C SER A 6 5.50 5.62 4.76
N PRO A 7 5.99 6.69 5.41
CA PRO A 7 5.19 7.42 6.40
C PRO A 7 3.96 8.10 5.79
N VAL A 8 3.95 8.37 4.49
CA VAL A 8 2.82 8.94 3.73
C VAL A 8 1.74 7.87 3.55
N ASN A 9 2.11 6.72 2.97
CA ASN A 9 1.17 5.61 2.75
C ASN A 9 0.60 5.10 4.08
N ARG A 10 1.46 5.00 5.09
CA ARG A 10 1.08 4.59 6.44
C ARG A 10 0.02 5.51 7.05
N GLU A 11 0.19 6.84 6.97
CA GLU A 11 -0.78 7.79 7.52
C GLU A 11 -2.13 7.70 6.81
N VAL A 12 -2.15 7.55 5.49
CA VAL A 12 -3.37 7.38 4.70
C VAL A 12 -4.06 6.06 5.06
N ALA A 13 -3.30 4.95 5.09
CA ALA A 13 -3.85 3.64 5.42
C ALA A 13 -4.41 3.58 6.85
N VAL A 14 -3.69 4.13 7.83
CA VAL A 14 -4.16 4.24 9.23
C VAL A 14 -5.45 5.06 9.30
N GLY A 15 -5.51 6.20 8.59
CA GLY A 15 -6.72 7.02 8.53
C GLY A 15 -7.93 6.25 8.00
N MET A 16 -7.75 5.48 6.92
CA MET A 16 -8.79 4.62 6.35
C MET A 16 -9.24 3.52 7.33
N LEU A 17 -8.28 2.82 7.94
CA LEU A 17 -8.55 1.71 8.87
C LEU A 17 -9.26 2.18 10.15
N GLU A 18 -8.81 3.28 10.74
CA GLU A 18 -9.46 3.87 11.91
C GLU A 18 -10.87 4.37 11.60
N GLN A 19 -11.10 4.89 10.38
CA GLN A 19 -12.44 5.30 9.93
C GLN A 19 -13.38 4.10 9.77
N LEU A 20 -12.84 2.94 9.43
CA LEU A 20 -13.57 1.67 9.39
C LEU A 20 -13.76 1.03 10.76
N GLY A 21 -13.24 1.64 11.84
CA GLY A 21 -13.38 1.17 13.22
C GLY A 21 -12.32 0.14 13.66
N TYR A 22 -11.26 -0.06 12.87
CA TYR A 22 -10.17 -0.98 13.22
C TYR A 22 -9.12 -0.32 14.11
N GLN A 23 -8.57 -1.09 15.04
CA GLN A 23 -7.36 -0.72 15.78
C GLN A 23 -6.13 -1.14 14.96
N VAL A 24 -5.16 -0.25 14.85
CA VAL A 24 -4.00 -0.44 14.00
C VAL A 24 -2.72 -0.40 14.83
N GLU A 25 -1.95 -1.48 14.78
CA GLU A 25 -0.57 -1.50 15.21
C GLU A 25 0.33 -1.37 13.97
N ILE A 26 1.39 -0.58 14.09
CA ILE A 26 2.26 -0.21 12.97
C ILE A 26 3.59 -0.94 13.09
N ALA A 27 4.06 -1.48 11.96
CA ALA A 27 5.42 -1.93 11.74
C ALA A 27 6.02 -1.16 10.55
N GLU A 28 7.24 -0.68 10.67
CA GLU A 28 7.89 0.12 9.62
C GLU A 28 8.73 -0.72 8.64
N ASN A 29 8.87 -2.01 8.92
CA ASN A 29 9.55 -2.99 8.08
C ASN A 29 9.12 -4.42 8.45
N GLY A 30 9.52 -5.39 7.65
CA GLY A 30 9.18 -6.80 7.85
C GLY A 30 9.73 -7.39 9.16
N ARG A 31 10.90 -6.90 9.63
CA ARG A 31 11.49 -7.35 10.89
C ARG A 31 10.64 -6.94 12.10
N GLN A 32 10.17 -5.70 12.12
CA GLN A 32 9.25 -5.23 13.17
C GLN A 32 7.92 -6.01 13.13
N ALA A 33 7.38 -6.24 11.92
CA ALA A 33 6.16 -7.02 11.75
C ALA A 33 6.33 -8.44 12.30
N LEU A 34 7.44 -9.11 11.97
CA LEU A 34 7.76 -10.45 12.47
C LEU A 34 7.85 -10.49 14.00
N LEU A 35 8.58 -9.55 14.61
CA LEU A 35 8.72 -9.45 16.06
C LEU A 35 7.38 -9.15 16.75
N ALA A 36 6.56 -8.28 16.19
CA ALA A 36 5.25 -7.98 16.76
C ALA A 36 4.35 -9.22 16.84
N THR A 37 4.42 -10.16 15.88
CA THR A 37 3.66 -11.42 15.91
C THR A 37 4.09 -12.39 17.01
N GLU A 38 5.23 -12.19 17.64
CA GLU A 38 5.67 -12.99 18.80
C GLU A 38 5.02 -12.53 20.10
N HIS A 39 4.78 -11.22 20.22
CA HIS A 39 4.38 -10.58 21.46
C HIS A 39 2.91 -10.18 21.53
N ALA A 40 2.23 -10.12 20.38
CA ALA A 40 0.84 -9.72 20.27
C ALA A 40 0.05 -10.62 19.34
N HIS A 41 -1.28 -10.67 19.56
CA HIS A 41 -2.21 -11.35 18.68
C HIS A 41 -2.85 -10.33 17.73
N PHE A 42 -2.83 -10.66 16.45
CA PHE A 42 -3.47 -9.88 15.41
C PHE A 42 -4.58 -10.67 14.73
N ASP A 43 -5.61 -9.97 14.28
CA ASP A 43 -6.68 -10.59 13.50
C ASP A 43 -6.30 -10.71 12.02
N LEU A 44 -5.47 -9.77 11.53
CA LEU A 44 -5.00 -9.68 10.15
C LEU A 44 -3.76 -8.80 10.07
N ILE A 45 -2.89 -9.09 9.10
CA ILE A 45 -1.76 -8.23 8.72
C ILE A 45 -1.99 -7.72 7.30
N LEU A 46 -1.89 -6.40 7.13
CA LEU A 46 -1.66 -5.76 5.84
C LEU A 46 -0.15 -5.57 5.71
N MET A 47 0.46 -6.23 4.72
CA MET A 47 1.91 -6.31 4.58
C MET A 47 2.36 -5.73 3.25
N ASP A 48 3.11 -4.61 3.29
CA ASP A 48 3.79 -4.14 2.09
C ASP A 48 4.82 -5.17 1.61
N CYS A 49 4.81 -5.44 0.31
CA CYS A 49 5.75 -6.39 -0.28
C CYS A 49 7.18 -5.88 -0.27
N GLN A 50 7.39 -4.56 -0.41
CA GLN A 50 8.72 -3.97 -0.54
C GLN A 50 9.00 -2.99 0.61
N MET A 51 9.84 -3.41 1.53
CA MET A 51 10.27 -2.64 2.69
C MET A 51 11.79 -2.79 2.91
N PRO A 52 12.46 -1.80 3.51
CA PRO A 52 13.88 -1.91 3.86
C PRO A 52 14.11 -2.94 4.98
N GLU A 53 15.35 -3.36 5.16
CA GLU A 53 15.84 -4.32 6.16
C GLU A 53 15.30 -5.74 5.96
N MET A 54 14.00 -5.92 5.90
CA MET A 54 13.29 -7.16 5.63
C MET A 54 12.04 -6.85 4.83
N ASP A 55 11.93 -7.39 3.63
CA ASP A 55 10.76 -7.25 2.79
C ASP A 55 9.56 -8.08 3.29
N GLY A 56 8.37 -7.79 2.77
CA GLY A 56 7.14 -8.45 3.21
C GLY A 56 7.07 -9.93 2.84
N LEU A 57 7.71 -10.35 1.74
CA LEU A 57 7.75 -11.75 1.32
C LEU A 57 8.58 -12.59 2.29
N THR A 58 9.77 -12.09 2.61
CA THR A 58 10.67 -12.71 3.62
C THR A 58 10.00 -12.76 4.99
N ALA A 59 9.43 -11.63 5.45
CA ALA A 59 8.72 -11.57 6.73
C ALA A 59 7.56 -12.57 6.79
N THR A 60 6.79 -12.70 5.70
CA THR A 60 5.68 -13.66 5.63
C THR A 60 6.18 -15.09 5.72
N SER A 61 7.23 -15.45 4.98
CA SER A 61 7.82 -16.80 5.03
C SER A 61 8.28 -17.17 6.45
N GLU A 62 8.93 -16.25 7.14
CA GLU A 62 9.36 -16.42 8.53
C GLU A 62 8.17 -16.58 9.50
N ILE A 63 7.11 -15.78 9.34
CA ILE A 63 5.88 -15.89 10.13
C ILE A 63 5.27 -17.30 9.93
N ARG A 64 5.17 -17.78 8.69
CA ARG A 64 4.62 -19.10 8.37
C ARG A 64 5.43 -20.26 8.98
N GLN A 65 6.75 -20.16 8.95
CA GLN A 65 7.62 -21.15 9.59
C GLN A 65 7.36 -21.22 11.11
N ARG A 66 7.23 -20.04 11.76
CA ARG A 66 6.96 -19.96 13.20
C ARG A 66 5.57 -20.45 13.58
N GLU A 67 4.55 -20.14 12.78
CA GLU A 67 3.20 -20.68 12.98
C GLU A 67 3.21 -22.20 12.99
N THR A 68 3.87 -22.81 11.98
CA THR A 68 3.97 -24.27 11.85
C THR A 68 4.75 -24.89 13.03
N GLY A 69 5.89 -24.30 13.39
CA GLY A 69 6.73 -24.78 14.48
C GLY A 69 6.08 -24.70 15.87
N ALA A 70 5.19 -23.72 16.08
CA ALA A 70 4.51 -23.49 17.35
C ALA A 70 3.08 -24.05 17.38
N GLY A 71 2.58 -24.69 16.30
CA GLY A 71 1.20 -25.19 16.20
C GLY A 71 0.15 -24.05 16.30
N ARG A 72 0.50 -22.83 15.89
CA ARG A 72 -0.39 -21.67 15.94
C ARG A 72 -1.36 -21.67 14.75
N SER A 73 -2.54 -21.11 14.97
CA SER A 73 -3.49 -20.88 13.88
C SER A 73 -2.92 -19.89 12.85
N ARG A 74 -3.20 -20.14 11.56
CA ARG A 74 -2.75 -19.31 10.46
C ARG A 74 -3.33 -17.90 10.58
N LEU A 75 -2.47 -16.89 10.64
CA LEU A 75 -2.82 -15.47 10.67
C LEU A 75 -3.01 -14.96 9.23
N PRO A 76 -4.16 -14.37 8.87
CA PRO A 76 -4.35 -13.79 7.54
C PRO A 76 -3.32 -12.68 7.25
N ILE A 77 -2.58 -12.82 6.16
CA ILE A 77 -1.59 -11.84 5.69
C ILE A 77 -1.99 -11.42 4.26
N ILE A 78 -2.32 -10.15 4.11
CA ILE A 78 -2.74 -9.54 2.84
C ILE A 78 -1.61 -8.69 2.30
N ALA A 79 -1.12 -9.01 1.10
CA ALA A 79 -0.09 -8.25 0.43
C ALA A 79 -0.61 -6.86 0.04
N LEU A 80 0.18 -5.81 0.30
CA LEU A 80 0.02 -4.50 -0.34
C LEU A 80 1.09 -4.40 -1.43
N THR A 81 0.69 -4.44 -2.70
CA THR A 81 1.63 -4.46 -3.83
C THR A 81 1.44 -3.26 -4.74
N ALA A 82 2.54 -2.76 -5.32
CA ALA A 82 2.49 -1.67 -6.29
C ALA A 82 2.13 -2.15 -7.72
N ASN A 83 2.11 -3.45 -7.98
CA ASN A 83 1.84 -4.03 -9.29
C ASN A 83 0.70 -5.06 -9.21
N ALA A 84 -0.18 -5.03 -10.22
CA ALA A 84 -1.25 -6.01 -10.40
C ALA A 84 -0.85 -7.14 -11.36
N MET A 85 0.45 -7.26 -11.72
CA MET A 85 0.90 -8.27 -12.69
C MET A 85 0.78 -9.67 -12.10
N GLN A 86 0.44 -10.64 -12.95
CA GLN A 86 0.20 -12.03 -12.55
C GLN A 86 1.40 -12.64 -11.79
N GLY A 87 2.64 -12.28 -12.18
CA GLY A 87 3.86 -12.76 -11.51
C GLY A 87 4.01 -12.27 -10.06
N ASP A 88 3.63 -11.02 -9.76
CA ASP A 88 3.71 -10.48 -8.39
C ASP A 88 2.70 -11.14 -7.46
N ARG A 89 1.49 -11.45 -7.98
CA ARG A 89 0.49 -12.24 -7.25
C ARG A 89 1.01 -13.63 -6.89
N GLU A 90 1.63 -14.32 -7.85
CA GLU A 90 2.18 -15.66 -7.64
C GLU A 90 3.31 -15.64 -6.61
N LEU A 91 4.18 -14.62 -6.63
CA LEU A 91 5.23 -14.43 -5.64
C LEU A 91 4.66 -14.22 -4.23
N CYS A 92 3.64 -13.37 -4.06
CA CYS A 92 3.00 -13.15 -2.77
C CYS A 92 2.38 -14.45 -2.22
N LEU A 93 1.64 -15.19 -3.06
CA LEU A 93 1.01 -16.44 -2.65
C LEU A 93 2.05 -17.54 -2.34
N SER A 94 3.12 -17.64 -3.12
CA SER A 94 4.20 -18.62 -2.89
C SER A 94 4.98 -18.34 -1.60
N ALA A 95 5.11 -17.06 -1.20
CA ALA A 95 5.68 -16.68 0.08
C ALA A 95 4.76 -17.01 1.27
N GLY A 96 3.50 -17.39 1.01
CA GLY A 96 2.53 -17.76 2.02
C GLY A 96 1.52 -16.67 2.39
N MET A 97 1.45 -15.56 1.64
CA MET A 97 0.38 -14.57 1.80
C MET A 97 -0.97 -15.15 1.35
N ASP A 98 -2.06 -14.65 1.89
CA ASP A 98 -3.40 -15.22 1.70
C ASP A 98 -4.20 -14.50 0.62
N ASP A 99 -3.91 -13.22 0.39
CA ASP A 99 -4.55 -12.37 -0.63
C ASP A 99 -3.66 -11.16 -0.94
N TYR A 100 -4.10 -10.30 -1.86
CA TYR A 100 -3.37 -9.10 -2.21
C TYR A 100 -4.31 -7.91 -2.51
N LEU A 101 -3.79 -6.70 -2.32
CA LEU A 101 -4.43 -5.43 -2.64
C LEU A 101 -3.41 -4.53 -3.34
N THR A 102 -3.76 -4.02 -4.52
CA THR A 102 -2.85 -3.18 -5.32
C THR A 102 -2.91 -1.72 -4.90
N LYS A 103 -1.74 -1.09 -4.77
CA LYS A 103 -1.59 0.35 -4.53
C LYS A 103 -1.65 1.14 -5.85
N PRO A 104 -2.34 2.30 -5.90
CA PRO A 104 -3.17 2.88 -4.85
C PRO A 104 -4.51 2.16 -4.69
N TYR A 105 -5.00 2.02 -3.47
CA TYR A 105 -6.28 1.41 -3.16
C TYR A 105 -7.24 2.41 -2.50
N THR A 106 -8.52 2.16 -2.68
CA THR A 106 -9.59 2.93 -2.04
C THR A 106 -9.96 2.35 -0.67
N GLN A 107 -10.60 3.16 0.16
CA GLN A 107 -11.13 2.69 1.45
C GLN A 107 -12.14 1.55 1.29
N MET A 108 -12.93 1.56 0.21
CA MET A 108 -13.90 0.49 -0.09
C MET A 108 -13.19 -0.84 -0.36
N GLN A 109 -12.19 -0.84 -1.23
CA GLN A 109 -11.40 -2.05 -1.51
C GLN A 109 -10.71 -2.60 -0.25
N LEU A 110 -10.15 -1.71 0.56
CA LEU A 110 -9.54 -2.07 1.84
C LEU A 110 -10.55 -2.72 2.79
N ARG A 111 -11.75 -2.13 2.91
CA ARG A 111 -12.85 -2.68 3.71
C ARG A 111 -13.28 -4.07 3.24
N GLU A 112 -13.49 -4.25 1.93
CA GLU A 112 -13.97 -5.51 1.36
C GLU A 112 -12.98 -6.65 1.62
N ILE A 113 -11.69 -6.42 1.39
CA ILE A 113 -10.68 -7.46 1.59
C ILE A 113 -10.53 -7.82 3.07
N ILE A 114 -10.57 -6.86 3.98
CA ILE A 114 -10.49 -7.11 5.42
C ILE A 114 -11.73 -7.88 5.88
N GLN A 115 -12.93 -7.46 5.51
CA GLN A 115 -14.17 -8.14 5.88
C GLN A 115 -14.21 -9.59 5.36
N LYS A 116 -13.77 -9.83 4.13
CA LYS A 116 -13.65 -11.17 3.54
C LYS A 116 -12.83 -12.11 4.44
N TRP A 117 -11.70 -11.64 4.96
CA TRP A 117 -10.78 -12.49 5.73
C TRP A 117 -11.18 -12.61 7.20
N LEU A 118 -11.70 -11.55 7.82
CA LEU A 118 -12.23 -11.63 9.19
C LEU A 118 -13.47 -12.54 9.29
N SER A 119 -14.36 -12.51 8.28
CA SER A 119 -15.53 -13.41 8.24
C SER A 119 -15.13 -14.88 8.09
N LYS A 120 -14.14 -15.19 7.25
CA LYS A 120 -13.60 -16.55 7.12
C LYS A 120 -13.01 -17.07 8.42
N ARG A 121 -12.28 -16.24 9.16
CA ARG A 121 -11.69 -16.60 10.44
C ARG A 121 -12.77 -16.91 11.49
N ASN A 122 -13.80 -16.08 11.58
CA ASN A 122 -14.90 -16.29 12.52
C ASN A 122 -15.69 -17.59 12.22
N ALA A 123 -15.79 -17.99 10.95
CA ALA A 123 -16.43 -19.23 10.55
C ALA A 123 -15.60 -20.50 10.91
N LEU A 124 -14.28 -20.34 11.11
CA LEU A 124 -13.35 -21.43 11.48
C LEU A 124 -13.20 -21.64 13.00
N VAL A 125 -13.70 -20.70 13.82
CA VAL A 125 -13.76 -20.87 15.28
C VAL A 125 -15.09 -21.55 15.60
N PRO A 126 -15.12 -22.84 16.05
CA PRO A 126 -16.38 -23.49 16.41
C PRO A 126 -17.01 -22.73 17.57
N ALA A 127 -18.23 -22.23 17.34
CA ALA A 127 -19.04 -21.61 18.38
C ALA A 127 -19.28 -22.61 19.49
N SER A 128 -18.66 -22.42 20.64
CA SER A 128 -19.04 -23.09 21.87
C SER A 128 -20.41 -22.58 22.32
N VAL A 129 -21.40 -23.39 22.04
CA VAL A 129 -22.70 -23.54 22.70
C VAL A 129 -23.48 -22.27 23.08
N THR A 130 -24.49 -21.92 22.30
CA THR A 130 -25.86 -21.71 22.84
C THR A 130 -26.88 -22.10 21.77
N HIS A 131 -27.71 -23.09 22.10
CA HIS A 131 -28.84 -23.51 21.30
C HIS A 131 -29.86 -22.42 21.09
N HIS A 132 -30.26 -22.15 19.85
CA HIS A 132 -31.69 -22.05 19.51
C HIS A 132 -31.87 -22.46 18.03
N GLN A 133 -32.65 -23.52 17.88
CA GLN A 133 -33.10 -24.09 16.60
C GLN A 133 -34.10 -23.12 15.94
N THR A 134 -33.93 -22.87 14.66
CA THR A 134 -35.03 -22.82 13.67
C THR A 134 -34.43 -22.97 12.29
N THR A 135 -34.77 -24.06 11.62
CA THR A 135 -34.66 -24.25 10.17
C THR A 135 -35.80 -23.51 9.48
N PRO A 136 -35.68 -23.06 8.23
CA PRO A 136 -35.94 -23.92 7.10
C PRO A 136 -34.99 -23.83 5.90
N ASP A 137 -35.08 -24.80 5.11
CA ASP A 137 -34.59 -25.40 3.91
C ASP A 137 -34.10 -24.51 2.72
N PRO A 138 -33.36 -25.10 1.76
CA PRO A 138 -32.46 -24.40 0.87
C PRO A 138 -33.07 -24.10 -0.50
N GLU A 139 -32.79 -22.94 -1.06
CA GLU A 139 -32.90 -22.72 -2.50
C GLU A 139 -31.55 -22.35 -3.12
N VAL A 140 -31.18 -23.19 -4.06
CA VAL A 140 -30.04 -23.12 -4.95
C VAL A 140 -30.20 -21.91 -5.87
N ALA A 141 -29.27 -21.00 -5.85
CA ALA A 141 -29.07 -20.07 -6.95
C ALA A 141 -27.58 -19.89 -7.23
N THR A 142 -27.14 -20.62 -8.23
CA THR A 142 -25.89 -20.43 -8.95
C THR A 142 -25.93 -19.06 -9.65
N HIS A 143 -25.19 -18.10 -9.16
CA HIS A 143 -24.81 -16.96 -9.97
C HIS A 143 -23.29 -16.90 -10.11
N VAL A 144 -22.85 -17.32 -11.28
CA VAL A 144 -21.52 -17.01 -11.81
C VAL A 144 -21.47 -15.51 -12.06
N ALA A 145 -20.85 -14.76 -11.20
CA ALA A 145 -20.51 -13.37 -11.45
C ALA A 145 -19.16 -13.34 -12.17
N GLN A 146 -19.21 -13.13 -13.46
CA GLN A 146 -18.07 -12.69 -14.25
C GLN A 146 -17.57 -11.36 -13.70
N ALA A 147 -16.39 -11.36 -13.12
CA ALA A 147 -15.66 -10.13 -12.88
C ALA A 147 -15.20 -9.58 -14.23
N SER A 148 -15.88 -8.56 -14.69
CA SER A 148 -15.45 -7.72 -15.79
C SER A 148 -14.13 -7.05 -15.42
N SER A 149 -13.08 -7.49 -16.09
CA SER A 149 -11.81 -6.79 -16.18
C SER A 149 -12.04 -5.48 -16.95
N GLU A 150 -12.35 -4.41 -16.27
CA GLU A 150 -12.18 -3.09 -16.89
C GLU A 150 -10.68 -2.80 -16.95
N SER A 151 -10.15 -3.10 -18.11
CA SER A 151 -8.89 -2.61 -18.63
C SER A 151 -8.90 -1.09 -18.52
N ALA A 152 -8.07 -0.53 -17.66
CA ALA A 152 -7.76 0.89 -17.69
C ALA A 152 -7.09 1.19 -19.03
N THR A 153 -7.88 1.62 -19.98
CA THR A 153 -7.42 2.16 -21.25
C THR A 153 -6.55 3.39 -20.98
N ALA A 154 -5.30 3.28 -21.39
CA ALA A 154 -4.42 4.40 -21.57
C ALA A 154 -5.01 5.35 -22.63
N ALA A 155 -5.62 6.45 -22.18
CA ALA A 155 -5.87 7.66 -22.98
C ALA A 155 -6.51 8.74 -22.09
N ASP A 156 -5.71 9.49 -21.37
CA ASP A 156 -5.87 10.93 -21.24
C ASP A 156 -4.55 11.56 -20.77
N THR A 157 -3.74 12.02 -21.72
CA THR A 157 -2.43 12.65 -21.52
C THR A 157 -2.52 14.12 -21.09
N GLY A 158 -3.56 14.49 -20.35
CA GLY A 158 -3.83 15.87 -19.96
C GLY A 158 -3.80 16.18 -18.46
N HIS A 159 -3.84 15.22 -17.58
CA HIS A 159 -3.92 15.46 -16.14
C HIS A 159 -2.67 14.95 -15.42
N THR A 160 -1.74 15.84 -15.14
CA THR A 160 -0.54 15.59 -14.30
C THR A 160 -0.90 15.16 -12.88
N MET A 161 -2.12 15.44 -12.41
CA MET A 161 -2.57 15.26 -11.04
C MET A 161 -4.03 14.82 -10.95
N ASP A 162 -4.32 13.74 -10.23
CA ASP A 162 -5.67 13.33 -9.87
C ASP A 162 -6.07 13.92 -8.50
N LEU A 163 -6.81 15.02 -8.52
CA LEU A 163 -7.25 15.70 -7.30
C LEU A 163 -8.27 14.88 -6.48
N LYS A 164 -8.95 13.90 -7.09
CA LYS A 164 -9.89 13.01 -6.37
C LYS A 164 -9.18 12.21 -5.28
N ALA A 165 -7.90 11.88 -5.48
CA ALA A 165 -7.10 11.21 -4.46
C ALA A 165 -6.93 12.11 -3.21
N LEU A 166 -6.72 13.42 -3.39
CA LEU A 166 -6.64 14.37 -2.29
C LEU A 166 -7.98 14.56 -1.58
N ASP A 167 -9.09 14.57 -2.32
CA ASP A 167 -10.44 14.66 -1.74
C ASP A 167 -10.77 13.42 -0.91
N ALA A 168 -10.36 12.25 -1.35
CA ALA A 168 -10.51 11.02 -0.57
C ALA A 168 -9.73 11.08 0.75
N ILE A 169 -8.52 11.64 0.76
CA ILE A 169 -7.73 11.84 1.98
C ILE A 169 -8.36 12.92 2.86
N ARG A 170 -8.87 14.02 2.27
CA ARG A 170 -9.60 15.07 3.00
C ARG A 170 -10.83 14.49 3.71
N ALA A 171 -11.53 13.53 3.10
CA ALA A 171 -12.66 12.85 3.71
C ALA A 171 -12.30 12.00 4.95
N LEU A 172 -11.01 11.71 5.19
CA LEU A 172 -10.53 11.01 6.39
C LEU A 172 -10.43 11.94 7.62
N GLN A 173 -10.68 13.24 7.49
CA GLN A 173 -10.63 14.19 8.59
C GLN A 173 -11.71 13.87 9.65
N ARG A 174 -11.38 14.09 10.91
CA ARG A 174 -12.24 13.90 12.08
C ARG A 174 -12.00 14.99 13.11
N PRO A 175 -12.89 15.17 14.11
CA PRO A 175 -12.69 16.16 15.18
C PRO A 175 -11.36 16.02 15.92
N ASN A 176 -10.88 14.78 16.12
CA ASN A 176 -9.60 14.50 16.77
C ASN A 176 -8.41 14.51 15.79
N ARG A 177 -8.64 14.63 14.47
CA ARG A 177 -7.65 14.72 13.40
C ARG A 177 -8.07 15.72 12.32
N PRO A 178 -8.11 17.03 12.64
CA PRO A 178 -8.74 18.03 11.77
C PRO A 178 -7.90 18.39 10.52
N ALA A 179 -6.65 18.01 10.42
CA ALA A 179 -5.76 18.44 9.33
C ALA A 179 -5.01 17.26 8.69
N VAL A 180 -5.71 16.14 8.46
CA VAL A 180 -5.10 14.92 7.90
C VAL A 180 -4.44 15.18 6.55
N LEU A 181 -5.14 15.83 5.60
CA LEU A 181 -4.59 16.14 4.29
C LEU A 181 -3.32 16.99 4.39
N ALA A 182 -3.37 18.09 5.15
CA ALA A 182 -2.21 18.95 5.31
C ALA A 182 -1.02 18.23 5.99
N SER A 183 -1.28 17.32 6.93
CA SER A 183 -0.26 16.48 7.57
C SER A 183 0.40 15.55 6.57
N VAL A 184 -0.40 14.80 5.81
CA VAL A 184 0.06 13.87 4.77
C VAL A 184 0.89 14.59 3.72
N LEU A 185 0.41 15.75 3.21
CA LEU A 185 1.12 16.52 2.19
C LEU A 185 2.45 17.10 2.70
N ARG A 186 2.53 17.56 3.96
CA ARG A 186 3.81 18.00 4.55
C ARG A 186 4.80 16.84 4.64
N LYS A 187 4.37 15.69 5.16
CA LYS A 187 5.22 14.50 5.22
C LYS A 187 5.71 14.07 3.85
N TYR A 188 4.84 14.16 2.83
CA TYR A 188 5.26 13.88 1.46
C TYR A 188 6.34 14.84 1.00
N LEU A 189 6.15 16.18 1.17
CA LEU A 189 7.12 17.18 0.74
C LEU A 189 8.48 17.00 1.41
N ASP A 190 8.50 16.63 2.70
CA ASP A 190 9.73 16.40 3.46
C ASP A 190 10.44 15.11 3.00
N ASN A 191 9.71 14.00 2.88
CA ASN A 191 10.30 12.71 2.53
C ASN A 191 10.68 12.62 1.03
N SER A 192 9.85 13.18 0.14
CA SER A 192 10.12 13.13 -1.31
C SER A 192 11.36 13.91 -1.70
N ARG A 193 11.69 14.98 -0.97
CA ARG A 193 12.94 15.72 -1.18
C ARG A 193 14.15 14.81 -0.98
N ASN A 194 14.17 14.06 0.14
CA ASN A 194 15.25 13.11 0.42
C ASN A 194 15.30 11.99 -0.64
N SER A 195 14.14 11.53 -1.12
CA SER A 195 14.08 10.53 -2.19
C SER A 195 14.64 11.07 -3.51
N VAL A 196 14.33 12.30 -3.87
CA VAL A 196 14.88 12.95 -5.08
C VAL A 196 16.39 13.11 -5.00
N ASP A 197 16.92 13.51 -3.85
CA ASP A 197 18.36 13.62 -3.66
C ASP A 197 19.03 12.24 -3.72
N ALA A 198 18.43 11.21 -3.11
CA ALA A 198 18.91 9.83 -3.19
C ALA A 198 18.87 9.27 -4.62
N LEU A 199 17.86 9.61 -5.46
CA LEU A 199 17.85 9.24 -6.89
C LEU A 199 19.08 9.81 -7.64
N ARG A 200 19.43 11.06 -7.37
CA ARG A 200 20.63 11.67 -7.95
C ARG A 200 21.93 10.95 -7.52
N ASP A 201 22.01 10.62 -6.24
CA ASP A 201 23.20 9.97 -5.69
C ASP A 201 23.35 8.54 -6.18
N THR A 202 22.26 7.77 -6.31
CA THR A 202 22.31 6.40 -6.89
C THR A 202 22.72 6.41 -8.34
N LEU A 203 22.28 7.39 -9.15
CA LEU A 203 22.74 7.53 -10.54
C LEU A 203 24.23 7.89 -10.62
N ARG A 204 24.69 8.86 -9.82
CA ARG A 204 26.12 9.22 -9.77
C ARG A 204 27.01 8.04 -9.34
N ALA A 205 26.50 7.22 -8.41
CA ALA A 205 27.20 6.02 -7.95
C ALA A 205 27.08 4.84 -8.92
N ASN A 206 26.30 4.97 -10.01
CA ASN A 206 25.96 3.87 -10.92
C ASN A 206 25.41 2.64 -10.17
N ASP A 207 24.49 2.91 -9.19
CA ASP A 207 23.86 1.91 -8.33
C ASP A 207 22.41 1.62 -8.81
N PRO A 208 22.22 0.60 -9.68
CA PRO A 208 20.90 0.26 -10.20
C PRO A 208 19.95 -0.31 -9.12
N VAL A 209 20.49 -0.97 -8.09
CA VAL A 209 19.68 -1.55 -7.02
C VAL A 209 19.14 -0.45 -6.12
N GLY A 210 19.98 0.48 -5.72
CA GLY A 210 19.56 1.67 -4.97
C GLY A 210 18.57 2.51 -5.75
N LEU A 211 18.81 2.73 -7.06
CA LEU A 211 17.89 3.46 -7.94
C LEU A 211 16.50 2.81 -7.96
N GLN A 212 16.43 1.50 -8.16
CA GLN A 212 15.18 0.75 -8.16
C GLN A 212 14.40 0.94 -6.83
N ALA A 213 15.09 0.78 -5.71
CA ALA A 213 14.46 0.86 -4.39
C ALA A 213 13.94 2.27 -4.07
N VAL A 214 14.71 3.31 -4.39
CA VAL A 214 14.30 4.71 -4.15
C VAL A 214 13.16 5.11 -5.07
N ALA A 215 13.25 4.76 -6.37
CA ALA A 215 12.22 5.04 -7.36
C ALA A 215 10.89 4.35 -6.99
N HIS A 216 10.95 3.10 -6.51
CA HIS A 216 9.77 2.37 -6.04
C HIS A 216 9.05 3.10 -4.90
N ARG A 217 9.76 3.52 -3.88
CA ARG A 217 9.17 4.24 -2.72
C ARG A 217 8.53 5.56 -3.13
N LEU A 218 9.22 6.36 -3.97
CA LEU A 218 8.68 7.63 -4.45
C LEU A 218 7.46 7.40 -5.35
N LYS A 219 7.47 6.37 -6.20
CA LYS A 219 6.33 5.96 -7.03
C LYS A 219 5.09 5.69 -6.18
N SER A 220 5.23 4.84 -5.16
CA SER A 220 4.13 4.41 -4.32
C SER A 220 3.46 5.59 -3.61
N SER A 221 4.24 6.45 -2.94
CA SER A 221 3.71 7.63 -2.24
C SER A 221 3.13 8.68 -3.19
N SER A 222 3.73 8.87 -4.38
CA SER A 222 3.22 9.80 -5.40
C SER A 222 1.88 9.34 -5.97
N ALA A 223 1.76 8.06 -6.32
CA ALA A 223 0.51 7.48 -6.81
C ALA A 223 -0.61 7.57 -5.77
N GLN A 224 -0.30 7.31 -4.49
CA GLN A 224 -1.27 7.41 -3.39
C GLN A 224 -1.86 8.82 -3.24
N LEU A 225 -1.11 9.85 -3.60
CA LEU A 225 -1.54 11.26 -3.56
C LEU A 225 -2.05 11.79 -4.90
N GLY A 226 -2.22 10.93 -5.90
CA GLY A 226 -2.73 11.30 -7.21
C GLY A 226 -1.71 12.01 -8.12
N ALA A 227 -0.42 12.02 -7.78
CA ALA A 227 0.65 12.57 -8.62
C ALA A 227 1.04 11.54 -9.71
N ILE A 228 0.12 11.29 -10.65
CA ILE A 228 0.17 10.17 -11.59
C ILE A 228 1.35 10.30 -12.55
N ALA A 229 1.56 11.49 -13.14
CA ALA A 229 2.68 11.70 -14.07
C ALA A 229 4.04 11.48 -13.38
N LEU A 230 4.20 11.98 -12.16
CA LEU A 230 5.40 11.75 -11.36
C LEU A 230 5.60 10.25 -11.06
N ALA A 231 4.53 9.54 -10.69
CA ALA A 231 4.58 8.09 -10.44
C ALA A 231 4.98 7.30 -11.70
N VAL A 232 4.55 7.72 -12.89
CA VAL A 232 4.98 7.13 -14.18
C VAL A 232 6.49 7.30 -14.37
N ARG A 233 7.04 8.50 -14.14
CA ARG A 233 8.49 8.75 -14.24
C ARG A 233 9.30 7.94 -13.23
N CYS A 234 8.78 7.80 -12.01
CA CYS A 234 9.39 6.91 -11.01
C CYS A 234 9.39 5.45 -11.47
N LYS A 235 8.30 4.98 -12.09
CA LYS A 235 8.23 3.62 -12.64
C LYS A 235 9.25 3.38 -13.75
N GLU A 236 9.49 4.36 -14.60
CA GLU A 236 10.52 4.27 -15.64
C GLU A 236 11.90 4.07 -15.01
N LEU A 237 12.29 4.88 -14.00
CA LEU A 237 13.56 4.73 -13.29
C LEU A 237 13.65 3.40 -12.53
N GLU A 238 12.56 2.94 -11.93
CA GLU A 238 12.48 1.64 -11.24
C GLU A 238 12.79 0.48 -12.22
N LEU A 239 12.21 0.52 -13.43
CA LEU A 239 12.46 -0.49 -14.47
C LEU A 239 13.90 -0.43 -15.01
N MET A 240 14.47 0.77 -15.14
CA MET A 240 15.88 0.94 -15.51
C MET A 240 16.81 0.34 -14.45
N GLY A 241 16.52 0.56 -13.17
CA GLY A 241 17.25 -0.06 -12.07
C GLY A 241 17.13 -1.59 -12.08
N ALA A 242 15.91 -2.11 -12.25
CA ALA A 242 15.64 -3.55 -12.30
C ALA A 242 16.36 -4.25 -13.47
N SER A 243 16.39 -3.63 -14.65
CA SER A 243 17.09 -4.14 -15.83
C SER A 243 18.59 -3.87 -15.82
N LYS A 244 19.09 -3.12 -14.83
CA LYS A 244 20.49 -2.66 -14.74
C LYS A 244 20.95 -1.87 -15.98
N ASN A 245 20.01 -1.25 -16.69
CA ASN A 245 20.28 -0.43 -17.88
C ASN A 245 19.97 1.04 -17.57
N LEU A 246 21.00 1.84 -17.32
CA LEU A 246 20.89 3.24 -16.88
C LEU A 246 21.17 4.25 -18.02
N VAL A 247 21.21 3.82 -19.29
CA VAL A 247 21.63 4.66 -20.45
C VAL A 247 20.82 5.96 -20.54
N ASP A 248 19.50 5.93 -20.34
CA ASP A 248 18.62 7.09 -20.43
C ASP A 248 18.16 7.61 -19.05
N ALA A 249 18.74 7.14 -17.96
CA ALA A 249 18.27 7.42 -16.61
C ALA A 249 18.42 8.91 -16.24
N ASP A 250 19.47 9.59 -16.68
CA ASP A 250 19.65 11.03 -16.45
C ASP A 250 18.55 11.88 -17.13
N ARG A 251 18.14 11.49 -18.34
CA ARG A 251 17.05 12.14 -19.06
C ARG A 251 15.72 11.92 -18.36
N THR A 252 15.48 10.70 -17.94
CA THR A 252 14.25 10.34 -17.19
C THR A 252 14.21 11.05 -15.84
N LEU A 253 15.35 11.15 -15.15
CA LEU A 253 15.45 11.91 -13.91
C LEU A 253 15.16 13.41 -14.12
N ALA A 254 15.68 14.01 -15.21
CA ALA A 254 15.37 15.41 -15.51
C ALA A 254 13.86 15.64 -15.67
N ALA A 255 13.19 14.79 -16.46
CA ALA A 255 11.74 14.84 -16.62
C ALA A 255 10.98 14.61 -15.31
N LEU A 256 11.47 13.71 -14.45
CA LEU A 256 10.92 13.48 -13.10
C LEU A 256 11.02 14.74 -12.25
N LEU A 257 12.13 15.47 -12.31
CA LEU A 257 12.35 16.69 -11.51
C LEU A 257 11.38 17.81 -11.91
N ASP A 258 11.07 17.95 -13.20
CA ASP A 258 10.09 18.92 -13.70
C ASP A 258 8.69 18.59 -13.14
N GLU A 259 8.26 17.32 -13.22
CA GLU A 259 6.99 16.88 -12.65
C GLU A 259 6.95 17.03 -11.13
N TYR A 260 8.05 16.73 -10.45
CA TYR A 260 8.17 16.89 -9.01
C TYR A 260 8.00 18.35 -8.57
N ALA A 261 8.56 19.31 -9.30
CA ALA A 261 8.40 20.73 -9.02
C ALA A 261 6.93 21.17 -9.14
N ASN A 262 6.22 20.66 -10.15
CA ASN A 262 4.79 20.90 -10.35
C ASN A 262 3.97 20.34 -9.19
N VAL A 263 4.20 19.07 -8.81
CA VAL A 263 3.53 18.41 -7.68
C VAL A 263 3.76 19.16 -6.37
N CYS A 264 5.00 19.58 -6.10
CA CYS A 264 5.33 20.38 -4.91
C CYS A 264 4.55 21.70 -4.86
N THR A 265 4.36 22.34 -6.00
CA THR A 265 3.58 23.59 -6.09
C THR A 265 2.11 23.35 -5.78
N VAL A 266 1.51 22.32 -6.38
CA VAL A 266 0.12 21.94 -6.12
C VAL A 266 -0.08 21.60 -4.64
N PHE A 267 0.78 20.80 -4.05
CA PHE A 267 0.65 20.39 -2.64
C PHE A 267 0.80 21.55 -1.67
N ARG A 268 1.73 22.48 -1.91
CA ARG A 268 1.84 23.68 -1.08
C ARG A 268 0.59 24.55 -1.15
N ASN A 269 -0.03 24.66 -2.33
CA ASN A 269 -1.29 25.39 -2.50
C ASN A 269 -2.44 24.71 -1.74
N GLU A 270 -2.55 23.37 -1.79
CA GLU A 270 -3.57 22.64 -1.02
C GLU A 270 -3.36 22.82 0.49
N ILE A 271 -2.12 22.75 0.99
CA ILE A 271 -1.80 23.02 2.39
C ILE A 271 -2.20 24.45 2.80
N ALA A 272 -2.03 25.42 1.91
CA ALA A 272 -2.41 26.82 2.19
C ALA A 272 -3.94 26.99 2.29
N LYS A 273 -4.70 26.32 1.42
CA LYS A 273 -6.17 26.29 1.48
C LYS A 273 -6.70 25.71 2.79
N GLU A 274 -6.12 24.60 3.25
CA GLU A 274 -6.52 23.94 4.51
C GLU A 274 -6.27 24.80 5.76
N LYS A 275 -5.41 25.81 5.69
CA LYS A 275 -5.18 26.75 6.80
C LYS A 275 -6.21 27.89 6.85
N GLN A 276 -6.95 28.09 5.77
CA GLN A 276 -7.93 29.17 5.63
C GLN A 276 -9.38 28.70 5.83
N ALA A 277 -9.59 27.38 5.81
CA ALA A 277 -10.88 26.71 6.07
C ALA A 277 -11.04 26.37 7.54
#